data_257d532f20cdb73531e73371f87bdc75
#
_entry.id   257d532f20cdb73531e73371f87bdc75
#
_cell.length_a   1.000
_cell.length_b   1.000
_cell.length_c   1.000
_cell.angle_alpha   90.00
_cell.angle_beta   90.00
_cell.angle_gamma   90.00
#
_symmetry.space_group_name_H-M   'P 1'
#
loop_
_entity.id
_entity.type
_entity.pdbx_description
1 polymer ?
#
loop_
_entity_poly.entity_id
_entity_poly.type
_entity_poly.pdbx_seq_one_letter_code
_entity_poly.pdbx_strand_id
1 'polypeptide(L)'
;FQSNASEGVANVNIRGLGPQRTLVLLNGRRQVPVPQRLPGGRFVDVNAFPRMAISSVEVLKEGAAATYGSDAIAGVANFKTRKDFQGLQLSAGFQDIDDSDGNSEFGAIWGTQVGDFDWVTSFGYETRSELSMRDRPFSTVPYATNPRGGYSSIGNPGVYFRPAESGRAFSALAGAFGGTKDPNCEALGGVDNSLFCRFRYTDFDNLIEEE
;
A
#
# COMPACT_ATOMS: atom_id res chain seq x y z
N PHE A 1 -7.56 -9.41 1.12
CA PHE A 1 -7.51 -8.55 -0.07
C PHE A 1 -6.77 -7.27 0.31
N GLN A 2 -5.47 -7.22 0.10
CA GLN A 2 -4.81 -5.95 -0.14
C GLN A 2 -5.33 -5.49 -1.50
N SER A 3 -5.97 -4.35 -1.54
CA SER A 3 -6.30 -3.77 -2.82
C SER A 3 -5.02 -3.16 -3.37
N ASN A 4 -4.66 -3.46 -4.59
CA ASN A 4 -3.55 -2.90 -5.35
C ASN A 4 -3.51 -1.34 -5.34
N ALA A 5 -4.51 -0.72 -4.78
CA ALA A 5 -4.63 0.73 -4.68
C ALA A 5 -3.91 1.36 -3.46
N SER A 6 -3.29 0.57 -2.59
CA SER A 6 -2.50 1.04 -1.43
C SER A 6 -1.02 0.67 -1.50
N GLU A 7 -0.60 0.03 -2.58
CA GLU A 7 0.78 -0.29 -2.84
C GLU A 7 1.53 0.99 -3.19
N GLY A 8 2.77 1.08 -2.77
CA GLY A 8 3.61 2.24 -3.00
C GLY A 8 3.37 3.45 -2.12
N VAL A 9 2.37 3.44 -1.26
CA VAL A 9 2.07 4.54 -0.35
C VAL A 9 2.30 4.17 1.11
N ALA A 10 2.85 5.09 1.87
CA ALA A 10 3.04 4.92 3.31
C ALA A 10 2.08 5.83 4.09
N ASN A 11 1.41 5.26 5.09
CA ASN A 11 0.51 6.01 5.95
C ASN A 11 0.85 5.84 7.44
N VAL A 12 0.40 6.79 8.25
CA VAL A 12 0.49 6.69 9.70
C VAL A 12 -0.85 6.24 10.24
N ASN A 13 -0.85 5.13 10.98
CA ASN A 13 -2.03 4.55 11.59
C ASN A 13 -1.79 4.35 13.09
N ILE A 14 -2.16 5.35 13.90
CA ILE A 14 -2.00 5.30 15.34
C ILE A 14 -3.07 4.39 15.95
N ARG A 15 -2.63 3.43 16.77
CA ARG A 15 -3.49 2.47 17.50
C ARG A 15 -4.34 1.57 16.58
N GLY A 16 -4.03 1.48 15.28
CA GLY A 16 -4.81 0.66 14.34
C GLY A 16 -6.24 1.16 14.08
N LEU A 17 -6.56 2.42 14.44
CA LEU A 17 -7.90 2.98 14.29
C LEU A 17 -8.24 3.41 12.86
N GLY A 18 -7.31 3.26 11.94
CA GLY A 18 -7.41 3.66 10.54
C GLY A 18 -6.64 4.96 10.26
N PRO A 19 -5.97 5.04 9.10
CA PRO A 19 -5.14 6.19 8.76
C PRO A 19 -5.94 7.49 8.60
N GLN A 20 -7.23 7.40 8.25
CA GLN A 20 -8.14 8.56 8.14
C GLN A 20 -8.45 9.23 9.49
N ARG A 21 -8.12 8.59 10.62
CA ARG A 21 -8.30 9.12 11.97
C ARG A 21 -6.98 9.60 12.60
N THR A 22 -5.90 9.49 11.85
CA THR A 22 -4.57 9.98 12.24
C THR A 22 -4.25 11.24 11.44
N LEU A 23 -4.17 12.37 12.12
CA LEU A 23 -3.80 13.62 11.47
C LEU A 23 -2.29 13.70 11.25
N VAL A 24 -1.88 13.91 10.01
CA VAL A 24 -0.47 14.13 9.66
C VAL A 24 -0.24 15.62 9.43
N LEU A 25 0.79 16.14 10.09
CA LEU A 25 1.25 17.52 9.96
C LEU A 25 2.71 17.55 9.47
N LEU A 26 3.03 18.57 8.69
CA LEU A 26 4.41 18.95 8.38
C LEU A 26 4.68 20.35 8.95
N ASN A 27 5.60 20.45 9.89
CA ASN A 27 5.88 21.70 10.61
C ASN A 27 4.63 22.36 11.21
N GLY A 28 3.70 21.54 11.76
CA GLY A 28 2.45 22.00 12.33
C GLY A 28 1.35 22.32 11.30
N ARG A 29 1.59 22.18 10.00
CA ARG A 29 0.61 22.44 8.94
C ARG A 29 -0.01 21.14 8.44
N ARG A 30 -1.34 21.13 8.28
CA ARG A 30 -2.07 19.99 7.71
C ARG A 30 -1.60 19.70 6.29
N GLN A 31 -1.45 18.41 5.99
CA GLN A 31 -1.10 17.93 4.66
C GLN A 31 -2.35 17.48 3.90
N VAL A 32 -2.27 17.57 2.58
CA VAL A 32 -3.35 17.15 1.71
C VAL A 32 -3.34 15.62 1.61
N PRO A 33 -4.47 14.94 1.88
CA PRO A 33 -4.57 13.50 1.70
C PRO A 33 -4.45 13.13 0.21
N VAL A 34 -3.98 11.90 -0.06
CA VAL A 34 -3.97 11.35 -1.42
C VAL A 34 -5.39 11.41 -2.03
N PRO A 35 -5.51 11.77 -3.32
CA PRO A 35 -6.81 11.98 -3.95
C PRO A 35 -7.60 10.69 -4.21
N GLN A 36 -6.94 9.54 -4.15
CA GLN A 36 -7.57 8.25 -4.40
C GLN A 36 -8.52 7.84 -3.28
N ARG A 37 -9.64 7.23 -3.68
CA ARG A 37 -10.53 6.53 -2.75
C ARG A 37 -9.99 5.13 -2.51
N LEU A 38 -9.12 4.99 -1.55
CA LEU A 38 -8.58 3.69 -1.16
C LEU A 38 -9.50 3.00 -0.14
N PRO A 39 -9.55 1.67 -0.13
CA PRO A 39 -10.10 0.93 0.99
C PRO A 39 -9.37 1.36 2.28
N GLY A 40 -10.12 1.84 3.27
CA GLY A 40 -9.55 2.38 4.51
C GLY A 40 -9.57 3.91 4.63
N GLY A 41 -10.05 4.63 3.59
CA GLY A 41 -10.28 6.07 3.63
C GLY A 41 -9.10 6.91 3.15
N ARG A 42 -9.22 8.23 3.32
CA ARG A 42 -8.20 9.20 2.93
C ARG A 42 -7.06 9.22 3.94
N PHE A 43 -5.83 9.30 3.47
CA PHE A 43 -4.65 9.46 4.31
C PHE A 43 -3.59 10.30 3.60
N VAL A 44 -2.63 10.78 4.36
CA VAL A 44 -1.45 11.49 3.83
C VAL A 44 -0.39 10.46 3.53
N ASP A 45 0.16 10.48 2.30
CA ASP A 45 1.31 9.68 1.95
C ASP A 45 2.59 10.32 2.52
N VAL A 46 3.22 9.65 3.46
CA VAL A 46 4.44 10.16 4.10
C VAL A 46 5.70 9.89 3.30
N ASN A 47 5.65 9.09 2.23
CA ASN A 47 6.74 8.94 1.27
C ASN A 47 7.03 10.25 0.53
N ALA A 48 6.05 11.15 0.41
CA ALA A 48 6.24 12.48 -0.14
C ALA A 48 7.23 13.36 0.66
N PHE A 49 7.62 12.94 1.88
CA PHE A 49 8.54 13.71 2.71
C PHE A 49 9.96 13.18 2.55
N PRO A 50 10.90 13.94 1.93
CA PRO A 50 12.30 13.52 1.82
C PRO A 50 12.88 13.17 3.19
N ARG A 51 13.36 11.95 3.39
CA ARG A 51 13.91 11.45 4.68
C ARG A 51 14.98 12.36 5.24
N MET A 52 15.85 12.88 4.36
CA MET A 52 16.95 13.78 4.74
C MET A 52 16.45 15.12 5.29
N ALA A 53 15.24 15.54 4.91
CA ALA A 53 14.64 16.79 5.39
C ALA A 53 14.12 16.68 6.82
N ILE A 54 13.75 15.47 7.28
CA ILE A 54 13.09 15.29 8.57
C ILE A 54 14.12 15.30 9.70
N SER A 55 13.86 16.14 10.71
CA SER A 55 14.66 16.19 11.94
C SER A 55 14.07 15.31 13.04
N SER A 56 12.73 15.30 13.18
CA SER A 56 12.02 14.54 14.21
C SER A 56 10.55 14.35 13.85
N VAL A 57 9.93 13.39 14.51
CA VAL A 57 8.47 13.18 14.44
C VAL A 57 7.91 13.25 15.86
N GLU A 58 6.98 14.18 16.08
CA GLU A 58 6.26 14.33 17.34
C GLU A 58 4.92 13.63 17.22
N VAL A 59 4.59 12.80 18.21
CA VAL A 59 3.33 12.05 18.22
C VAL A 59 2.50 12.46 19.43
N LEU A 60 1.33 13.05 19.18
CA LEU A 60 0.33 13.34 20.20
C LEU A 60 -0.72 12.22 20.17
N LYS A 61 -0.73 11.40 21.22
CA LYS A 61 -1.57 10.19 21.29
C LYS A 61 -2.95 10.43 21.89
N GLU A 62 -3.12 11.49 22.68
CA GLU A 62 -4.34 11.75 23.47
C GLU A 62 -4.74 13.22 23.40
N GLY A 63 -6.05 13.50 23.53
CA GLY A 63 -6.57 14.87 23.54
C GLY A 63 -6.49 15.61 22.21
N ALA A 64 -5.97 15.00 21.17
CA ALA A 64 -5.74 15.65 19.89
C ALA A 64 -7.03 16.11 19.20
N ALA A 65 -8.11 15.36 19.34
CA ALA A 65 -9.39 15.68 18.71
C ALA A 65 -9.99 16.99 19.23
N ALA A 66 -9.74 17.34 20.49
CA ALA A 66 -10.22 18.61 21.08
C ALA A 66 -9.60 19.84 20.39
N THR A 67 -8.34 19.72 19.93
CA THR A 67 -7.61 20.82 19.29
C THR A 67 -7.69 20.77 17.79
N TYR A 68 -7.63 19.56 17.20
CA TYR A 68 -7.46 19.34 15.77
C TYR A 68 -8.71 18.81 15.06
N GLY A 69 -9.77 18.46 15.81
CA GLY A 69 -11.03 17.96 15.26
C GLY A 69 -11.03 16.45 14.98
N SER A 70 -12.02 16.01 14.23
CA SER A 70 -12.33 14.59 13.97
C SER A 70 -11.22 13.80 13.26
N ASP A 71 -10.38 14.46 12.50
CA ASP A 71 -9.27 13.82 11.77
C ASP A 71 -8.16 13.33 12.72
N ALA A 72 -8.15 13.80 13.96
CA ALA A 72 -7.15 13.50 14.98
C ALA A 72 -7.67 12.60 16.11
N ILE A 73 -8.72 11.82 15.88
CA ILE A 73 -9.31 10.93 16.90
C ILE A 73 -8.29 9.88 17.38
N ALA A 74 -7.50 9.32 16.47
CA ALA A 74 -6.45 8.36 16.81
C ALA A 74 -5.19 9.04 17.34
N GLY A 75 -4.96 10.29 16.97
CA GLY A 75 -3.80 11.08 17.33
C GLY A 75 -3.28 11.96 16.19
N VAL A 76 -2.16 12.62 16.46
CA VAL A 76 -1.45 13.49 15.51
C VAL A 76 -0.01 13.03 15.37
N ALA A 77 0.48 12.95 14.15
CA ALA A 77 1.89 12.81 13.82
C ALA A 77 2.39 14.08 13.14
N ASN A 78 3.28 14.81 13.78
CA ASN A 78 3.85 16.06 13.27
C ASN A 78 5.30 15.83 12.86
N PHE A 79 5.56 15.85 11.57
CA PHE A 79 6.89 15.74 10.99
C PHE A 79 7.53 17.12 11.01
N LYS A 80 8.70 17.22 11.63
CA LYS A 80 9.48 18.46 11.70
C LYS A 80 10.66 18.38 10.75
N THR A 81 10.82 19.40 9.91
CA THR A 81 11.98 19.52 9.03
C THR A 81 13.17 20.13 9.75
N ARG A 82 14.37 19.85 9.26
CA ARG A 82 15.61 20.54 9.67
C ARG A 82 15.54 21.98 9.18
N LYS A 83 15.74 22.95 10.09
CA LYS A 83 15.61 24.39 9.76
C LYS A 83 16.95 25.09 9.68
N ASP A 84 17.90 24.64 10.48
CA ASP A 84 19.20 25.29 10.75
C ASP A 84 20.38 24.39 10.34
N PHE A 85 20.13 23.51 9.36
CA PHE A 85 21.18 22.66 8.80
C PHE A 85 22.16 23.47 7.96
N GLN A 86 23.46 23.28 8.19
CA GLN A 86 24.52 23.92 7.43
C GLN A 86 25.48 22.87 6.85
N GLY A 87 25.88 23.07 5.59
CA GLY A 87 26.74 22.15 4.86
C GLY A 87 26.02 21.26 3.89
N LEU A 88 26.67 20.19 3.46
CA LEU A 88 26.15 19.18 2.53
C LEU A 88 26.21 17.80 3.20
N GLN A 89 25.10 17.08 3.16
CA GLN A 89 25.04 15.67 3.55
C GLN A 89 24.43 14.86 2.40
N LEU A 90 25.09 13.78 2.03
CA LEU A 90 24.63 12.83 1.03
C LEU A 90 24.37 11.47 1.70
N SER A 91 23.38 10.76 1.22
CA SER A 91 23.06 9.40 1.61
C SER A 91 22.80 8.56 0.37
N ALA A 92 23.32 7.37 0.32
CA ALA A 92 22.99 6.38 -0.70
C ALA A 92 22.85 5.01 -0.02
N GLY A 93 21.85 4.27 -0.43
CA GLY A 93 21.57 2.92 0.06
C GLY A 93 21.19 2.00 -1.09
N PHE A 94 21.53 0.72 -0.92
CA PHE A 94 21.08 -0.34 -1.79
C PHE A 94 20.67 -1.52 -0.92
N GLN A 95 19.53 -2.13 -1.22
CA GLN A 95 19.03 -3.32 -0.56
C GLN A 95 18.89 -4.43 -1.60
N ASP A 96 19.71 -5.45 -1.45
CA ASP A 96 19.60 -6.67 -2.24
C ASP A 96 18.44 -7.51 -1.73
N ILE A 97 17.61 -8.00 -2.66
CA ILE A 97 16.43 -8.82 -2.36
C ILE A 97 16.45 -10.00 -3.31
N ASP A 98 16.49 -11.22 -2.77
CA ASP A 98 16.45 -12.44 -3.58
C ASP A 98 15.23 -12.43 -4.51
N ASP A 99 15.44 -12.79 -5.77
CA ASP A 99 14.44 -12.83 -6.84
C ASP A 99 13.84 -11.46 -7.21
N SER A 100 14.59 -10.37 -6.97
CA SER A 100 14.23 -8.99 -7.33
C SER A 100 15.48 -8.22 -7.72
N ASP A 101 15.36 -7.14 -8.48
CA ASP A 101 16.49 -6.25 -8.81
C ASP A 101 16.94 -5.39 -7.60
N GLY A 102 16.28 -5.56 -6.47
CA GLY A 102 16.59 -4.85 -5.23
C GLY A 102 16.04 -3.42 -5.19
N ASN A 103 16.25 -2.76 -4.06
CA ASN A 103 15.82 -1.39 -3.85
C ASN A 103 17.03 -0.46 -3.81
N SER A 104 16.91 0.73 -4.36
CA SER A 104 17.95 1.75 -4.25
C SER A 104 17.39 3.05 -3.70
N GLU A 105 18.17 3.74 -2.88
CA GLU A 105 17.82 5.05 -2.35
C GLU A 105 18.98 6.01 -2.48
N PHE A 106 18.66 7.26 -2.79
CA PHE A 106 19.59 8.37 -2.79
C PHE A 106 18.96 9.58 -2.11
N GLY A 107 19.69 10.24 -1.22
CA GLY A 107 19.25 11.42 -0.53
C GLY A 107 20.35 12.48 -0.49
N ALA A 108 19.95 13.75 -0.58
CA ALA A 108 20.84 14.88 -0.42
C ALA A 108 20.14 15.97 0.40
N ILE A 109 20.87 16.64 1.27
CA ILE A 109 20.44 17.85 1.95
C ILE A 109 21.60 18.85 1.94
N TRP A 110 21.29 20.06 1.56
CA TRP A 110 22.22 21.18 1.58
C TRP A 110 21.58 22.36 2.30
N GLY A 111 22.36 23.02 3.13
CA GLY A 111 21.91 24.20 3.84
C GLY A 111 23.02 25.23 4.02
N THR A 112 22.61 26.48 4.04
CA THR A 112 23.49 27.62 4.29
C THR A 112 22.72 28.76 4.94
N GLN A 113 23.44 29.60 5.66
CA GLN A 113 22.89 30.84 6.19
C GLN A 113 23.28 32.00 5.29
N VAL A 114 22.31 32.81 4.90
CA VAL A 114 22.52 34.02 4.08
C VAL A 114 21.90 35.19 4.84
N GLY A 115 22.76 36.01 5.49
CA GLY A 115 22.29 37.03 6.41
C GLY A 115 21.50 36.44 7.60
N ASP A 116 20.28 36.89 7.79
CA ASP A 116 19.37 36.39 8.86
C ASP A 116 18.49 35.23 8.42
N PHE A 117 18.70 34.69 7.22
CA PHE A 117 17.89 33.59 6.67
C PHE A 117 18.69 32.30 6.60
N ASP A 118 18.11 31.24 7.12
CA ASP A 118 18.55 29.87 6.93
C ASP A 118 17.89 29.26 5.68
N TRP A 119 18.71 28.84 4.74
CA TRP A 119 18.26 28.18 3.52
C TRP A 119 18.62 26.70 3.59
N VAL A 120 17.59 25.84 3.53
CA VAL A 120 17.76 24.38 3.52
C VAL A 120 17.00 23.79 2.35
N THR A 121 17.70 23.01 1.52
CA THR A 121 17.13 22.28 0.38
C THR A 121 17.43 20.80 0.55
N SER A 122 16.45 19.95 0.26
CA SER A 122 16.60 18.51 0.31
C SER A 122 16.04 17.86 -0.93
N PHE A 123 16.64 16.75 -1.31
CA PHE A 123 16.22 15.89 -2.40
C PHE A 123 16.24 14.45 -1.90
N GLY A 124 15.26 13.65 -2.32
CA GLY A 124 15.19 12.22 -2.08
C GLY A 124 14.72 11.51 -3.34
N TYR A 125 15.33 10.40 -3.64
CA TYR A 125 14.95 9.49 -4.71
C TYR A 125 15.03 8.07 -4.18
N GLU A 126 13.98 7.29 -4.38
CA GLU A 126 13.88 5.89 -3.96
C GLU A 126 13.26 5.10 -5.10
N THR A 127 13.85 3.95 -5.40
CA THR A 127 13.26 2.98 -6.32
C THR A 127 13.05 1.67 -5.59
N ARG A 128 11.94 1.03 -5.85
CA ARG A 128 11.63 -0.32 -5.41
C ARG A 128 11.39 -1.18 -6.62
N SER A 129 12.03 -2.33 -6.65
CA SER A 129 11.84 -3.29 -7.71
C SER A 129 10.72 -4.26 -7.37
N GLU A 130 10.07 -4.71 -8.41
CA GLU A 130 9.01 -5.72 -8.33
C GLU A 130 9.51 -6.98 -7.61
N LEU A 131 8.64 -7.54 -6.78
CA LEU A 131 8.81 -8.84 -6.16
C LEU A 131 7.55 -9.67 -6.33
N SER A 132 7.61 -10.67 -7.20
CA SER A 132 6.45 -11.52 -7.46
C SER A 132 6.14 -12.45 -6.29
N MET A 133 4.85 -12.63 -6.00
CA MET A 133 4.40 -13.58 -5.00
C MET A 133 4.78 -15.02 -5.35
N ARG A 134 4.84 -15.38 -6.63
CA ARG A 134 5.18 -16.75 -7.09
C ARG A 134 6.61 -17.17 -6.72
N ASP A 135 7.51 -16.20 -6.49
CA ASP A 135 8.91 -16.45 -6.18
C ASP A 135 9.14 -16.73 -4.68
N ARG A 136 8.05 -16.75 -3.90
CA ARG A 136 8.08 -17.00 -2.45
C ARG A 136 7.38 -18.31 -2.08
N PRO A 137 8.06 -19.24 -1.40
CA PRO A 137 7.49 -20.56 -1.06
C PRO A 137 6.22 -20.48 -0.21
N PHE A 138 6.06 -19.45 0.63
CA PHE A 138 4.88 -19.30 1.47
C PHE A 138 3.61 -18.92 0.69
N SER A 139 3.75 -18.29 -0.46
CA SER A 139 2.63 -17.87 -1.33
C SER A 139 2.23 -18.95 -2.34
N THR A 140 3.11 -19.91 -2.61
CA THR A 140 2.92 -20.97 -3.62
C THR A 140 2.45 -22.31 -3.03
N VAL A 141 1.87 -22.29 -1.83
CA VAL A 141 1.38 -23.50 -1.16
C VAL A 141 0.27 -24.15 -1.98
N PRO A 142 0.33 -25.48 -2.25
CA PRO A 142 -0.68 -26.19 -3.02
C PRO A 142 -2.09 -26.11 -2.40
N TYR A 143 -3.12 -26.10 -3.25
CA TYR A 143 -4.53 -26.05 -2.82
C TYR A 143 -4.89 -27.14 -1.79
N ALA A 144 -4.38 -28.35 -1.99
CA ALA A 144 -4.63 -29.46 -1.07
C ALA A 144 -4.13 -29.18 0.37
N THR A 145 -3.08 -28.36 0.51
CA THR A 145 -2.49 -28.01 1.81
C THR A 145 -3.12 -26.77 2.40
N ASN A 146 -3.44 -25.78 1.57
CA ASN A 146 -4.05 -24.53 2.00
C ASN A 146 -5.14 -24.03 1.04
N PRO A 147 -6.34 -24.62 1.09
CA PRO A 147 -7.43 -24.28 0.15
C PRO A 147 -8.01 -22.87 0.34
N ARG A 148 -7.62 -22.16 1.39
CA ARG A 148 -8.08 -20.79 1.68
C ARG A 148 -7.04 -19.71 1.36
N GLY A 149 -5.80 -20.11 1.11
CA GLY A 149 -4.69 -19.19 0.89
C GLY A 149 -4.32 -19.08 -0.58
N GLY A 150 -4.33 -17.88 -1.13
CA GLY A 150 -3.83 -17.61 -2.47
C GLY A 150 -4.73 -18.07 -3.63
N TYR A 151 -5.97 -18.50 -3.36
CA TYR A 151 -6.89 -18.99 -4.38
C TYR A 151 -8.18 -18.17 -4.46
N SER A 152 -8.58 -17.84 -5.69
CA SER A 152 -9.80 -17.10 -5.99
C SER A 152 -10.66 -17.87 -7.00
N SER A 153 -11.97 -17.68 -6.92
CA SER A 153 -12.93 -18.13 -7.93
C SER A 153 -13.40 -16.99 -8.85
N ILE A 154 -12.87 -15.78 -8.63
CA ILE A 154 -13.19 -14.60 -9.41
C ILE A 154 -11.99 -14.31 -10.30
N GLY A 155 -12.15 -14.50 -11.60
CA GLY A 155 -11.08 -14.33 -12.57
C GLY A 155 -11.18 -15.32 -13.72
N ASN A 156 -10.07 -15.53 -14.43
CA ASN A 156 -9.97 -16.47 -15.54
C ASN A 156 -8.75 -17.39 -15.31
N PRO A 157 -8.93 -18.72 -15.14
CA PRO A 157 -10.20 -19.47 -15.12
C PRO A 157 -11.06 -19.19 -13.88
N GLY A 158 -12.39 -19.39 -13.99
CA GLY A 158 -13.27 -19.02 -12.91
C GLY A 158 -14.68 -19.57 -13.04
N VAL A 159 -15.65 -18.76 -12.63
CA VAL A 159 -17.07 -19.06 -12.75
C VAL A 159 -17.75 -18.01 -13.61
N TYR A 160 -18.41 -18.43 -14.65
CA TYR A 160 -19.17 -17.56 -15.54
C TYR A 160 -20.61 -17.43 -15.09
N PHE A 161 -21.13 -16.22 -15.11
CA PHE A 161 -22.53 -15.94 -14.87
C PHE A 161 -23.19 -15.55 -16.19
N ARG A 162 -24.24 -16.29 -16.58
CA ARG A 162 -25.06 -15.86 -17.71
C ARG A 162 -25.84 -14.62 -17.30
N PRO A 163 -25.94 -13.58 -18.14
CA PRO A 163 -26.88 -12.50 -17.92
C PRO A 163 -28.26 -13.09 -17.73
N ALA A 164 -28.96 -12.68 -16.67
CA ALA A 164 -30.31 -13.14 -16.45
C ALA A 164 -31.20 -12.60 -17.59
N GLU A 165 -31.93 -13.49 -18.25
CA GLU A 165 -32.91 -13.13 -19.30
C GLU A 165 -34.06 -12.25 -18.79
N SER A 166 -34.08 -11.93 -17.52
CA SER A 166 -35.17 -11.19 -16.87
C SER A 166 -34.70 -10.22 -15.80
N GLY A 167 -33.80 -9.28 -16.11
CA GLY A 167 -33.59 -8.09 -15.29
C GLY A 167 -33.22 -8.30 -13.80
N ARG A 168 -32.86 -9.52 -13.40
CA ARG A 168 -32.39 -9.80 -12.04
C ARG A 168 -30.95 -9.34 -11.90
N ALA A 169 -30.72 -8.53 -10.87
CA ALA A 169 -29.40 -8.04 -10.53
C ALA A 169 -28.36 -9.16 -10.41
N PHE A 170 -27.18 -8.92 -10.95
CA PHE A 170 -26.00 -9.74 -10.72
C PHE A 170 -25.80 -9.95 -9.22
N SER A 171 -25.89 -11.19 -8.76
CA SER A 171 -25.60 -11.55 -7.38
C SER A 171 -24.23 -12.19 -7.31
N ALA A 172 -23.32 -11.61 -6.54
CA ALA A 172 -22.00 -12.19 -6.26
C ALA A 172 -22.09 -13.56 -5.55
N LEU A 173 -23.29 -13.90 -5.02
CA LEU A 173 -23.62 -15.20 -4.43
C LEU A 173 -24.14 -16.21 -5.48
N ALA A 174 -24.19 -15.83 -6.74
CA ALA A 174 -24.72 -16.68 -7.81
C ALA A 174 -23.88 -17.94 -8.09
N GLY A 175 -22.65 -18.02 -7.61
CA GLY A 175 -21.88 -19.28 -7.61
C GLY A 175 -22.56 -20.39 -6.80
N ALA A 176 -23.24 -20.05 -5.71
CA ALA A 176 -24.13 -20.97 -5.01
C ALA A 176 -25.49 -21.14 -5.70
N PHE A 177 -25.80 -20.31 -6.71
CA PHE A 177 -27.16 -20.15 -7.26
C PHE A 177 -27.22 -20.08 -8.80
N GLY A 178 -26.24 -20.64 -9.52
CA GLY A 178 -26.37 -20.81 -10.97
C GLY A 178 -25.21 -20.28 -11.83
N GLY A 179 -24.04 -20.09 -11.28
CA GLY A 179 -22.83 -19.88 -12.07
C GLY A 179 -22.37 -21.17 -12.75
N THR A 180 -21.84 -21.07 -13.94
CA THR A 180 -21.25 -22.19 -14.68
C THR A 180 -19.74 -22.14 -14.51
N LYS A 181 -19.14 -23.22 -14.01
CA LYS A 181 -17.68 -23.35 -13.95
C LYS A 181 -17.09 -23.31 -15.35
N ASP A 182 -15.87 -22.80 -15.45
CA ASP A 182 -15.10 -22.93 -16.68
C ASP A 182 -14.89 -24.41 -17.01
N PRO A 183 -15.35 -24.89 -18.18
CA PRO A 183 -15.19 -26.29 -18.57
C PRO A 183 -13.71 -26.67 -18.79
N ASN A 184 -12.83 -25.69 -19.02
CA ASN A 184 -11.40 -25.87 -19.17
C ASN A 184 -10.60 -25.54 -17.91
N CYS A 185 -11.25 -25.54 -16.75
CA CYS A 185 -10.66 -25.11 -15.47
C CYS A 185 -9.26 -25.70 -15.22
N GLU A 186 -9.13 -27.02 -15.29
CA GLU A 186 -7.86 -27.71 -15.04
C GLU A 186 -6.83 -27.47 -16.18
N ALA A 187 -7.30 -27.44 -17.43
CA ALA A 187 -6.45 -27.19 -18.58
C ALA A 187 -5.84 -25.77 -18.56
N LEU A 188 -6.50 -24.84 -17.92
CA LEU A 188 -6.04 -23.46 -17.72
C LEU A 188 -5.28 -23.27 -16.39
N GLY A 189 -4.93 -24.35 -15.70
CA GLY A 189 -4.19 -24.30 -14.43
C GLY A 189 -5.06 -24.03 -13.21
N GLY A 190 -6.39 -24.09 -13.35
CA GLY A 190 -7.30 -23.95 -12.22
C GLY A 190 -7.47 -25.24 -11.42
N VAL A 191 -8.05 -25.11 -10.24
CA VAL A 191 -8.43 -26.23 -9.38
C VAL A 191 -9.95 -26.33 -9.32
N ASP A 192 -10.49 -27.44 -9.79
CA ASP A 192 -11.92 -27.74 -9.69
C ASP A 192 -12.27 -28.29 -8.29
N ASN A 193 -13.10 -27.59 -7.57
CA ASN A 193 -13.58 -28.02 -6.25
C ASN A 193 -15.09 -28.23 -6.23
N SER A 194 -15.65 -28.93 -7.18
CA SER A 194 -17.07 -29.26 -7.33
C SER A 194 -18.03 -28.07 -7.49
N LEU A 195 -17.86 -26.97 -6.79
CA LEU A 195 -18.71 -25.77 -6.87
C LEU A 195 -18.10 -24.66 -7.72
N PHE A 196 -16.79 -24.52 -7.70
CA PHE A 196 -16.07 -23.42 -8.31
C PHE A 196 -14.83 -23.93 -9.07
N CYS A 197 -14.50 -23.25 -10.16
CA CYS A 197 -13.14 -23.26 -10.67
C CYS A 197 -12.33 -22.22 -9.89
N ARG A 198 -11.23 -22.62 -9.30
CA ARG A 198 -10.34 -21.72 -8.56
C ARG A 198 -8.99 -21.66 -9.21
N PHE A 199 -8.42 -20.50 -9.24
CA PHE A 199 -7.03 -20.30 -9.68
C PHE A 199 -6.21 -19.67 -8.56
N ARG A 200 -4.92 -19.88 -8.62
CA ARG A 200 -3.98 -19.27 -7.67
C ARG A 200 -3.67 -17.86 -8.12
N TYR A 201 -4.24 -16.86 -7.46
CA TYR A 201 -4.00 -15.46 -7.82
C TYR A 201 -2.59 -14.98 -7.47
N THR A 202 -1.91 -15.64 -6.53
CA THR A 202 -0.52 -15.37 -6.18
C THR A 202 0.47 -15.62 -7.33
N ASP A 203 0.05 -16.31 -8.40
CA ASP A 203 0.86 -16.46 -9.61
C ASP A 203 0.87 -15.19 -10.48
N PHE A 204 -0.03 -14.26 -10.20
CA PHE A 204 -0.26 -13.04 -10.99
C PHE A 204 -0.18 -11.78 -10.16
N ASP A 205 0.13 -11.90 -8.88
CA ASP A 205 0.16 -10.79 -7.93
C ASP A 205 1.58 -10.57 -7.42
N ASN A 206 1.89 -9.36 -7.06
CA ASN A 206 3.18 -8.98 -6.54
C ASN A 206 3.11 -8.73 -5.04
N LEU A 207 4.20 -9.00 -4.32
CA LEU A 207 4.39 -8.59 -2.94
C LEU A 207 4.81 -7.13 -2.87
N ILE A 208 5.59 -6.71 -3.86
CA ILE A 208 6.08 -5.34 -4.03
C ILE A 208 5.90 -4.99 -5.50
N GLU A 209 5.22 -3.91 -5.76
CA GLU A 209 5.14 -3.30 -7.09
C GLU A 209 6.38 -2.44 -7.33
N GLU A 210 6.73 -2.27 -8.60
CA GLU A 210 7.80 -1.37 -9.02
C GLU A 210 7.40 0.10 -8.78
N GLU A 211 8.29 0.89 -8.16
CA GLU A 211 8.10 2.32 -7.85
C GLU A 211 9.32 3.17 -8.24
#